data_4b26dd3383fd93341db8aa0850d0e4e9
#
_entry.id   4b26dd3383fd93341db8aa0850d0e4e9
#
_cell.length_a   1.000
_cell.length_b   1.000
_cell.length_c   1.000
_cell.angle_alpha   90.00
_cell.angle_beta   90.00
_cell.angle_gamma   90.00
#
_symmetry.space_group_name_H-M   'P 1'
#
loop_
_entity.id
_entity.type
_entity.pdbx_description
1 polymer ?
#
loop_
_entity_poly.entity_id
_entity_poly.type
_entity_poly.pdbx_seq_one_letter_code
_entity_poly.pdbx_strand_id
1 'polypeptide(L)'
;MAYKTATDLINEAKTRIREVTAADVLKTLGQPGAPVLLDVREPNETNLGRIPGAIVIPRGTMESKIEPLIPRDANLVIYCAGGNRSALAADTLQQMGYSNVASMAGGWGAWVAAGGPVEG
;
A
#
# COMPACT_ATOMS: atom_id res chain seq x y z
N MET A 1 21.87 20.23 -10.25
CA MET A 1 21.90 19.90 -8.82
C MET A 1 22.10 18.41 -8.63
N ALA A 2 22.85 18.06 -7.63
CA ALA A 2 23.20 16.68 -7.37
C ALA A 2 22.26 15.97 -6.38
N TYR A 3 21.12 16.54 -6.08
CA TYR A 3 20.19 15.95 -5.13
C TYR A 3 18.77 15.85 -5.72
N LYS A 4 17.97 14.99 -5.09
CA LYS A 4 16.54 14.85 -5.39
C LYS A 4 15.74 15.20 -4.15
N THR A 5 14.57 15.79 -4.35
CA THR A 5 13.62 16.06 -3.28
C THR A 5 12.78 14.81 -2.99
N ALA A 6 12.03 14.82 -1.87
CA ALA A 6 11.07 13.75 -1.60
C ALA A 6 10.04 13.64 -2.73
N THR A 7 9.57 14.79 -3.25
CA THR A 7 8.63 14.80 -4.38
C THR A 7 9.22 14.14 -5.61
N ASP A 8 10.51 14.38 -5.91
CA ASP A 8 11.18 13.74 -7.03
C ASP A 8 11.20 12.23 -6.88
N LEU A 9 11.55 11.71 -5.70
CA LEU A 9 11.59 10.27 -5.44
C LEU A 9 10.21 9.64 -5.54
N ILE A 10 9.19 10.30 -5.02
CA ILE A 10 7.81 9.82 -5.08
C ILE A 10 7.33 9.78 -6.53
N ASN A 11 7.56 10.83 -7.30
CA ASN A 11 7.15 10.89 -8.69
C ASN A 11 7.88 9.85 -9.54
N GLU A 12 9.17 9.63 -9.30
CA GLU A 12 9.92 8.57 -9.98
C GLU A 12 9.37 7.19 -9.64
N ALA A 13 9.08 6.92 -8.37
CA ALA A 13 8.48 5.65 -7.97
C ALA A 13 7.15 5.42 -8.69
N LYS A 14 6.31 6.43 -8.78
CA LYS A 14 5.01 6.34 -9.46
C LYS A 14 5.12 6.03 -10.95
N THR A 15 6.24 6.33 -11.59
CA THR A 15 6.45 5.94 -13.00
C THR A 15 6.78 4.46 -13.16
N ARG A 16 7.19 3.78 -12.08
CA ARG A 16 7.64 2.38 -12.13
C ARG A 16 6.64 1.40 -11.54
N ILE A 17 5.58 1.89 -10.89
CA ILE A 17 4.60 1.05 -10.20
C ILE A 17 3.25 1.10 -10.90
N ARG A 18 2.38 0.15 -10.56
CA ARG A 18 0.97 0.20 -10.89
C ARG A 18 0.23 0.86 -9.72
N GLU A 19 -0.73 1.72 -10.05
CA GLU A 19 -1.64 2.28 -9.07
C GLU A 19 -3.06 1.77 -9.34
N VAL A 20 -3.81 1.54 -8.26
CA VAL A 20 -5.23 1.17 -8.32
C VAL A 20 -6.03 2.18 -7.50
N THR A 21 -7.33 2.27 -7.74
CA THR A 21 -8.19 3.18 -6.99
C THR A 21 -8.78 2.50 -5.76
N ALA A 22 -9.18 3.30 -4.77
CA ALA A 22 -9.90 2.78 -3.61
C ALA A 22 -11.22 2.11 -4.02
N ALA A 23 -11.91 2.65 -5.02
CA ALA A 23 -13.14 2.08 -5.53
C ALA A 23 -12.92 0.68 -6.12
N ASP A 24 -11.83 0.48 -6.86
CA ASP A 24 -11.48 -0.82 -7.43
C ASP A 24 -11.20 -1.84 -6.33
N VAL A 25 -10.45 -1.44 -5.30
CA VAL A 25 -10.15 -2.32 -4.16
C VAL A 25 -11.43 -2.68 -3.40
N LEU A 26 -12.29 -1.70 -3.18
CA LEU A 26 -13.56 -1.90 -2.47
C LEU A 26 -14.43 -2.95 -3.17
N LYS A 27 -14.47 -2.95 -4.50
CA LYS A 27 -15.25 -3.93 -5.27
C LYS A 27 -14.77 -5.36 -5.05
N THR A 28 -13.50 -5.57 -4.71
CA THR A 28 -12.92 -6.90 -4.53
C THR A 28 -12.96 -7.37 -3.08
N LEU A 29 -13.25 -6.50 -2.14
CA LEU A 29 -13.21 -6.83 -0.71
C LEU A 29 -14.17 -7.98 -0.39
N GLY A 30 -13.63 -9.06 0.21
CA GLY A 30 -14.41 -10.24 0.55
C GLY A 30 -14.73 -11.16 -0.62
N GLN A 31 -14.26 -10.85 -1.83
CA GLN A 31 -14.50 -11.66 -3.01
C GLN A 31 -13.34 -12.63 -3.26
N PRO A 32 -13.60 -13.76 -3.96
CA PRO A 32 -12.50 -14.64 -4.40
C PRO A 32 -11.51 -13.85 -5.25
N GLY A 33 -10.22 -14.06 -5.02
CA GLY A 33 -9.17 -13.37 -5.75
C GLY A 33 -8.90 -11.94 -5.27
N ALA A 34 -9.50 -11.52 -4.16
CA ALA A 34 -9.19 -10.23 -3.56
C ALA A 34 -7.70 -10.12 -3.22
N PRO A 35 -7.08 -8.94 -3.40
CA PRO A 35 -5.68 -8.78 -3.05
C PRO A 35 -5.44 -8.87 -1.55
N VAL A 36 -4.22 -9.24 -1.19
CA VAL A 36 -3.72 -9.03 0.17
C VAL A 36 -3.50 -7.54 0.33
N LEU A 37 -4.01 -6.97 1.42
CA LEU A 37 -3.87 -5.53 1.70
C LEU A 37 -2.78 -5.30 2.72
N LEU A 38 -1.86 -4.41 2.41
CA LEU A 38 -0.75 -4.03 3.28
C LEU A 38 -0.85 -2.55 3.65
N ASP A 39 -1.04 -2.28 4.92
CA ASP A 39 -1.08 -0.93 5.48
C ASP A 39 0.31 -0.58 5.98
N VAL A 40 0.95 0.42 5.37
CA VAL A 40 2.31 0.85 5.74
C VAL A 40 2.33 2.14 6.58
N ARG A 41 1.18 2.51 7.14
CA ARG A 41 1.08 3.65 8.06
C ARG A 41 1.67 3.30 9.43
N GLU A 42 1.83 4.31 10.26
CA GLU A 42 2.32 4.13 11.62
C GLU A 42 1.22 3.63 12.57
N PRO A 43 1.57 2.96 13.69
CA PRO A 43 0.57 2.44 14.64
C PRO A 43 -0.41 3.47 15.16
N ASN A 44 0.01 4.71 15.39
CA ASN A 44 -0.89 5.77 15.83
C ASN A 44 -1.96 6.12 14.79
N GLU A 45 -1.70 5.84 13.52
CA GLU A 45 -2.69 5.98 12.45
C GLU A 45 -3.60 4.75 12.38
N THR A 46 -3.02 3.55 12.36
CA THR A 46 -3.78 2.30 12.19
C THR A 46 -4.65 1.96 13.39
N ASN A 47 -4.28 2.42 14.58
CA ASN A 47 -5.08 2.23 15.79
C ASN A 47 -6.42 3.00 15.73
N LEU A 48 -6.52 4.01 14.88
CA LEU A 48 -7.74 4.79 14.69
C LEU A 48 -8.66 4.22 13.61
N GLY A 49 -8.19 3.20 12.89
CA GLY A 49 -8.96 2.53 11.85
C GLY A 49 -8.09 2.08 10.70
N ARG A 50 -8.49 0.96 10.10
CA ARG A 50 -7.81 0.36 8.94
C ARG A 50 -8.80 -0.42 8.10
N ILE A 51 -8.39 -0.83 6.90
CA ILE A 51 -9.21 -1.68 6.05
C ILE A 51 -9.31 -3.07 6.71
N PRO A 52 -10.50 -3.67 6.82
CA PRO A 52 -10.66 -4.99 7.42
C PRO A 52 -9.77 -6.03 6.76
N GLY A 53 -9.05 -6.80 7.57
CA GLY A 53 -8.16 -7.85 7.12
C GLY A 53 -6.78 -7.39 6.64
N ALA A 54 -6.49 -6.09 6.66
CA ALA A 54 -5.19 -5.59 6.25
C ALA A 54 -4.08 -6.06 7.20
N ILE A 55 -2.95 -6.42 6.61
CA ILE A 55 -1.71 -6.66 7.35
C ILE A 55 -1.05 -5.30 7.58
N VAL A 56 -0.68 -5.02 8.82
CA VAL A 56 -0.06 -3.74 9.18
C VAL A 56 1.44 -3.95 9.38
N ILE A 57 2.23 -3.29 8.52
CA ILE A 57 3.69 -3.24 8.68
C ILE A 57 4.12 -1.80 8.39
N PRO A 58 4.56 -1.04 9.38
CA PRO A 58 5.01 0.34 9.15
C PRO A 58 6.10 0.41 8.09
N ARG A 59 6.06 1.46 7.26
CA ARG A 59 6.97 1.59 6.12
C ARG A 59 8.44 1.44 6.52
N GLY A 60 8.84 1.95 7.67
CA GLY A 60 10.23 1.93 8.12
C GLY A 60 10.78 0.54 8.43
N THR A 61 9.93 -0.46 8.63
CA THR A 61 10.33 -1.83 8.94
C THR A 61 9.83 -2.84 7.92
N MET A 62 9.20 -2.37 6.86
CA MET A 62 8.54 -3.24 5.89
C MET A 62 9.50 -4.27 5.27
N GLU A 63 10.65 -3.84 4.81
CA GLU A 63 11.60 -4.72 4.11
C GLU A 63 12.04 -5.90 4.98
N SER A 64 12.25 -5.64 6.26
CA SER A 64 12.74 -6.67 7.18
C SER A 64 11.64 -7.59 7.70
N LYS A 65 10.38 -7.21 7.56
CA LYS A 65 9.26 -7.96 8.17
C LYS A 65 8.35 -8.64 7.17
N ILE A 66 8.33 -8.20 5.91
CA ILE A 66 7.34 -8.69 4.95
C ILE A 66 7.58 -10.12 4.50
N GLU A 67 8.83 -10.55 4.36
CA GLU A 67 9.14 -11.82 3.72
C GLU A 67 8.44 -13.04 4.33
N PRO A 68 8.44 -13.22 5.67
CA PRO A 68 7.73 -14.36 6.24
C PRO A 68 6.21 -14.23 6.26
N LEU A 69 5.68 -13.03 5.99
CA LEU A 69 4.25 -12.75 6.11
C LEU A 69 3.52 -12.81 4.77
N ILE A 70 4.18 -12.40 3.69
CA ILE A 70 3.53 -12.28 2.38
C ILE A 70 4.47 -12.88 1.32
N PRO A 71 4.02 -13.91 0.58
CA PRO A 71 4.84 -14.51 -0.47
C PRO A 71 5.01 -13.56 -1.66
N ARG A 72 6.09 -13.74 -2.40
CA ARG A 72 6.46 -12.85 -3.51
C ARG A 72 5.49 -12.89 -4.69
N ASP A 73 4.74 -13.95 -4.84
CA ASP A 73 3.74 -14.09 -5.91
C ASP A 73 2.34 -13.61 -5.50
N ALA A 74 2.18 -13.11 -4.28
CA ALA A 74 0.88 -12.63 -3.82
C ALA A 74 0.39 -11.45 -4.66
N ASN A 75 -0.93 -11.42 -4.90
CA ASN A 75 -1.60 -10.24 -5.42
C ASN A 75 -1.71 -9.22 -4.27
N LEU A 76 -0.91 -8.18 -4.32
CA LEU A 76 -0.69 -7.29 -3.19
C LEU A 76 -1.06 -5.85 -3.53
N VAL A 77 -1.86 -5.23 -2.69
CA VAL A 77 -2.15 -3.80 -2.75
C VAL A 77 -1.68 -3.14 -1.47
N ILE A 78 -0.88 -2.09 -1.61
CA ILE A 78 -0.32 -1.34 -0.48
C ILE A 78 -1.04 -0.01 -0.36
N TYR A 79 -1.34 0.41 0.85
CA TYR A 79 -1.86 1.75 1.08
C TYR A 79 -1.21 2.44 2.28
N CYS A 80 -1.28 3.77 2.25
CA CYS A 80 -0.88 4.64 3.34
C CYS A 80 -1.94 5.72 3.52
N ALA A 81 -1.63 6.86 4.11
CA ALA A 81 -2.62 7.91 4.31
C ALA A 81 -3.06 8.57 2.99
N GLY A 82 -2.12 8.94 2.13
CA GLY A 82 -2.39 9.68 0.89
C GLY A 82 -1.81 9.08 -0.39
N GLY A 83 -1.13 7.96 -0.31
CA GLY A 83 -0.59 7.27 -1.49
C GLY A 83 0.91 7.47 -1.75
N ASN A 84 1.62 8.27 -0.98
CA ASN A 84 3.05 8.54 -1.21
C ASN A 84 3.96 7.48 -0.59
N ARG A 85 3.77 7.16 0.70
CA ARG A 85 4.54 6.09 1.36
C ARG A 85 4.30 4.75 0.68
N SER A 86 3.07 4.48 0.25
CA SER A 86 2.72 3.24 -0.43
C SER A 86 3.33 3.17 -1.83
N ALA A 87 3.48 4.30 -2.53
CA ALA A 87 4.15 4.33 -3.83
C ALA A 87 5.62 3.95 -3.68
N LEU A 88 6.31 4.53 -2.70
CA LEU A 88 7.70 4.18 -2.41
C LEU A 88 7.84 2.72 -1.98
N ALA A 89 6.89 2.23 -1.18
CA ALA A 89 6.86 0.84 -0.74
C ALA A 89 6.69 -0.11 -1.92
N ALA A 90 5.77 0.19 -2.83
CA ALA A 90 5.53 -0.65 -4.02
C ALA A 90 6.78 -0.73 -4.89
N ASP A 91 7.46 0.38 -5.10
CA ASP A 91 8.70 0.41 -5.87
C ASP A 91 9.79 -0.44 -5.22
N THR A 92 9.94 -0.33 -3.91
CA THR A 92 10.90 -1.14 -3.14
C THR A 92 10.57 -2.62 -3.23
N LEU A 93 9.30 -2.99 -3.09
CA LEU A 93 8.89 -4.41 -3.14
C LEU A 93 9.10 -5.01 -4.52
N GLN A 94 8.92 -4.24 -5.59
CA GLN A 94 9.27 -4.71 -6.93
C GLN A 94 10.77 -5.06 -7.02
N GLN A 95 11.62 -4.25 -6.41
CA GLN A 95 13.06 -4.53 -6.34
C GLN A 95 13.36 -5.80 -5.54
N MET A 96 12.52 -6.13 -4.56
CA MET A 96 12.64 -7.36 -3.76
C MET A 96 12.04 -8.59 -4.46
N GLY A 97 11.49 -8.43 -5.68
CA GLY A 97 10.95 -9.55 -6.45
C GLY A 97 9.45 -9.79 -6.29
N TYR A 98 8.72 -8.90 -5.64
CA TYR A 98 7.26 -8.97 -5.60
C TYR A 98 6.73 -8.58 -6.98
N SER A 99 6.11 -9.53 -7.68
CA SER A 99 5.80 -9.39 -9.10
C SER A 99 4.39 -8.85 -9.38
N ASN A 100 3.51 -8.83 -8.38
CA ASN A 100 2.12 -8.40 -8.57
C ASN A 100 1.71 -7.46 -7.44
N VAL A 101 2.31 -6.27 -7.44
CA VAL A 101 2.10 -5.27 -6.40
C VAL A 101 1.59 -3.97 -7.01
N ALA A 102 0.65 -3.33 -6.31
CA ALA A 102 0.13 -2.01 -6.68
C ALA A 102 0.02 -1.14 -5.43
N SER A 103 0.04 0.18 -5.63
CA SER A 103 -0.25 1.17 -4.61
C SER A 103 -1.67 1.68 -4.80
N MET A 104 -2.44 1.80 -3.70
CA MET A 104 -3.78 2.38 -3.76
C MET A 104 -3.67 3.90 -3.75
N ALA A 105 -3.94 4.52 -4.89
CA ALA A 105 -3.88 5.97 -5.06
C ALA A 105 -4.84 6.67 -4.10
N GLY A 106 -4.39 7.75 -3.49
CA GLY A 106 -5.18 8.49 -2.52
C GLY A 106 -5.29 7.83 -1.14
N GLY A 107 -4.85 6.61 -0.99
CA GLY A 107 -4.70 5.90 0.28
C GLY A 107 -5.94 5.87 1.15
N TRP A 108 -5.73 5.94 2.47
CA TRP A 108 -6.80 5.88 3.48
C TRP A 108 -7.88 6.95 3.26
N GLY A 109 -7.47 8.17 2.91
CA GLY A 109 -8.44 9.25 2.62
C GLY A 109 -9.40 8.88 1.50
N ALA A 110 -8.89 8.31 0.42
CA ALA A 110 -9.71 7.86 -0.72
C ALA A 110 -10.59 6.67 -0.34
N TRP A 111 -10.10 5.76 0.51
CA TRP A 111 -10.89 4.62 1.00
C TRP A 111 -12.10 5.08 1.79
N VAL A 112 -11.90 6.00 2.72
CA VAL A 112 -13.00 6.58 3.52
C VAL A 112 -13.99 7.33 2.62
N ALA A 113 -13.48 8.12 1.68
CA ALA A 113 -14.33 8.86 0.73
C ALA A 113 -15.15 7.93 -0.16
N ALA A 114 -14.64 6.75 -0.48
CA ALA A 114 -15.36 5.74 -1.27
C ALA A 114 -16.39 4.95 -0.44
N GLY A 115 -16.49 5.20 0.86
CA GLY A 115 -17.40 4.49 1.74
C GLY A 115 -16.95 3.11 2.15
N GLY A 116 -15.67 2.84 2.08
CA GLY A 116 -15.11 1.54 2.47
C GLY A 116 -15.29 1.25 3.95
N PRO A 117 -15.49 -0.03 4.33
CA PRO A 117 -15.59 -0.40 5.74
C PRO A 117 -14.29 -0.18 6.49
N VAL A 118 -14.42 0.01 7.81
CA VAL A 118 -13.30 0.31 8.71
C VAL A 118 -13.36 -0.66 9.88
N GLU A 119 -12.20 -1.26 10.21
CA GLU A 119 -12.04 -1.98 11.46
C GLU A 119 -11.07 -1.22 12.36
N GLY A 120 -11.29 -1.26 13.63
CA GLY A 120 -10.48 -0.46 14.50
C GLY A 120 -10.07 -1.17 15.75
#